data_ce420c09a9a59d838dc933c73560e29c
#
_entry.id   ce420c09a9a59d838dc933c73560e29c
#
_cell.length_a   1.000
_cell.length_b   1.000
_cell.length_c   1.000
_cell.angle_alpha   90.00
_cell.angle_beta   90.00
_cell.angle_gamma   90.00
#
_symmetry.space_group_name_H-M   'P 1'
#
loop_
_entity.id
_entity.type
_entity.pdbx_description
1 polymer ?
#
loop_
_entity_poly.entity_id
_entity_poly.type
_entity_poly.pdbx_seq_one_letter_code
_entity_poly.pdbx_strand_id
1 'polypeptide(L)'
;MVKKRINRCIELLEQGEILYYADTGELTYENGLEQSKTWADFLITDFEHYSFDVTGLTNFMRGLVDGGPTRSGHRTPTVISTLPSNARTVSEVHANAWQIRQVLSAGVHGILHTHARQADAVRAFVESCRYPFQTLGVGKGLGEGQRGAGGQGLPSEIWGIDSRDYVKVADPWPLNPDGELLLGLKLESRECVANADHIASTPGLAFAEWGPGDMAMSYGYGDGHYPPNPPYPDELENARHAIKKACDDNGLFFLGSWDDKSLS
;
A
#
# COMPACT_ATOMS: atom_id res chain seq x y z
N MET A 1 -23.51 4.19 -15.59
CA MET A 1 -22.35 3.33 -15.90
C MET A 1 -21.34 3.55 -14.80
N VAL A 2 -20.90 2.49 -14.14
CA VAL A 2 -19.81 2.58 -13.16
C VAL A 2 -18.56 3.02 -13.92
N LYS A 3 -17.84 4.03 -13.44
CA LYS A 3 -16.58 4.50 -14.03
C LYS A 3 -15.58 3.34 -13.94
N LYS A 4 -15.00 2.93 -15.04
CA LYS A 4 -13.95 1.90 -15.01
C LYS A 4 -12.73 2.48 -14.30
N ARG A 5 -12.31 1.83 -13.23
CA ARG A 5 -11.10 2.19 -12.47
C ARG A 5 -9.83 1.84 -13.25
N ILE A 6 -8.75 2.57 -12.99
CA ILE A 6 -7.40 2.17 -13.40
C ILE A 6 -6.91 1.08 -12.44
N ASN A 7 -7.10 1.31 -11.15
CA ASN A 7 -6.75 0.39 -10.08
C ASN A 7 -7.87 -0.64 -9.87
N ARG A 8 -7.62 -1.89 -10.29
CA ARG A 8 -8.57 -3.00 -10.16
C ARG A 8 -8.99 -3.25 -8.72
N CYS A 9 -8.07 -3.08 -7.76
CA CYS A 9 -8.40 -3.31 -6.35
C CYS A 9 -9.45 -2.34 -5.85
N ILE A 10 -9.37 -1.06 -6.23
CA ILE A 10 -10.40 -0.07 -5.85
C ILE A 10 -11.76 -0.47 -6.42
N GLU A 11 -11.81 -0.94 -7.68
CA GLU A 11 -13.05 -1.40 -8.29
C GLU A 11 -13.68 -2.57 -7.52
N LEU A 12 -12.88 -3.51 -7.07
CA LEU A 12 -13.34 -4.67 -6.28
C LEU A 12 -13.77 -4.25 -4.87
N LEU A 13 -12.99 -3.40 -4.20
CA LEU A 13 -13.33 -2.89 -2.86
C LEU A 13 -14.64 -2.09 -2.86
N GLU A 14 -14.90 -1.30 -3.91
CA GLU A 14 -16.17 -0.59 -4.08
C GLU A 14 -17.37 -1.55 -4.28
N GLN A 15 -17.11 -2.78 -4.73
CA GLN A 15 -18.11 -3.84 -4.87
C GLN A 15 -18.27 -4.71 -3.61
N GLY A 16 -17.41 -4.50 -2.60
CA GLY A 16 -17.38 -5.30 -1.37
C GLY A 16 -16.73 -6.67 -1.54
N GLU A 17 -15.88 -6.84 -2.56
CA GLU A 17 -15.19 -8.09 -2.85
C GLU A 17 -13.93 -8.25 -2.00
N ILE A 18 -13.58 -9.51 -1.69
CA ILE A 18 -12.31 -9.87 -1.04
C ILE A 18 -11.21 -9.87 -2.10
N LEU A 19 -10.04 -9.32 -1.75
CA LEU A 19 -8.88 -9.25 -2.63
C LEU A 19 -7.84 -10.30 -2.25
N TYR A 20 -7.20 -10.88 -3.26
CA TYR A 20 -6.09 -11.82 -3.11
C TYR A 20 -4.85 -11.29 -3.78
N TYR A 21 -3.70 -11.44 -3.14
CA TYR A 21 -2.42 -10.99 -3.70
C TYR A 21 -1.40 -12.11 -3.88
N ALA A 22 -0.40 -11.81 -4.68
CA ALA A 22 0.82 -12.58 -4.80
C ALA A 22 2.04 -11.64 -4.82
N ASP A 23 3.21 -12.17 -4.53
CA ASP A 23 4.45 -11.42 -4.69
C ASP A 23 4.80 -11.23 -6.16
N THR A 24 5.46 -10.11 -6.49
CA THR A 24 5.94 -9.86 -7.86
C THR A 24 6.99 -10.89 -8.30
N GLY A 25 7.76 -11.46 -7.36
CA GLY A 25 8.96 -12.21 -7.69
C GLY A 25 10.07 -11.29 -8.22
N GLU A 26 10.87 -11.78 -9.17
CA GLU A 26 11.96 -11.01 -9.76
C GLU A 26 11.46 -9.80 -10.55
N LEU A 27 12.10 -8.65 -10.33
CA LEU A 27 11.75 -7.39 -10.99
C LEU A 27 12.43 -7.28 -12.36
N THR A 28 12.02 -8.15 -13.31
CA THR A 28 12.48 -8.14 -14.68
C THR A 28 11.34 -7.84 -15.64
N TYR A 29 11.69 -7.39 -16.85
CA TYR A 29 10.71 -7.16 -17.91
C TYR A 29 9.99 -8.45 -18.32
N GLU A 30 10.73 -9.55 -18.44
CA GLU A 30 10.23 -10.88 -18.80
C GLU A 30 9.21 -11.38 -17.78
N ASN A 31 9.52 -11.26 -16.49
CA ASN A 31 8.58 -11.63 -15.44
C ASN A 31 7.34 -10.71 -15.47
N GLY A 32 7.50 -9.43 -15.79
CA GLY A 32 6.37 -8.52 -16.00
C GLY A 32 5.43 -9.00 -17.12
N LEU A 33 5.96 -9.47 -18.23
CA LEU A 33 5.16 -10.08 -19.32
C LEU A 33 4.32 -11.26 -18.79
N GLU A 34 4.93 -12.16 -18.04
CA GLU A 34 4.26 -13.35 -17.47
C GLU A 34 3.18 -12.94 -16.45
N GLN A 35 3.52 -12.06 -15.50
CA GLN A 35 2.63 -11.63 -14.44
C GLN A 35 1.46 -10.74 -14.93
N SER A 36 1.50 -10.25 -16.17
CA SER A 36 0.37 -9.48 -16.74
C SER A 36 -0.95 -10.28 -16.73
N LYS A 37 -0.87 -11.61 -16.70
CA LYS A 37 -2.00 -12.55 -16.65
C LYS A 37 -2.15 -13.25 -15.29
N THR A 38 -1.56 -12.69 -14.23
CA THR A 38 -1.67 -13.25 -12.88
C THR A 38 -3.12 -13.56 -12.50
N TRP A 39 -3.28 -14.52 -11.63
CA TRP A 39 -4.56 -14.86 -11.02
C TRP A 39 -4.92 -13.89 -9.89
N ALA A 40 -3.89 -13.27 -9.27
CA ALA A 40 -4.05 -12.37 -8.13
C ALA A 40 -4.71 -11.05 -8.55
N ASP A 41 -5.46 -10.46 -7.64
CA ASP A 41 -6.08 -9.15 -7.84
C ASP A 41 -5.04 -8.04 -7.78
N PHE A 42 -3.97 -8.23 -6.99
CA PHE A 42 -2.81 -7.35 -6.97
C PHE A 42 -1.50 -8.09 -6.68
N LEU A 43 -0.42 -7.42 -7.00
CA LEU A 43 0.95 -7.88 -6.76
C LEU A 43 1.61 -6.97 -5.73
N ILE A 44 2.39 -7.55 -4.82
CA ILE A 44 3.23 -6.80 -3.87
C ILE A 44 4.69 -6.91 -4.28
N THR A 45 5.35 -5.75 -4.44
CA THR A 45 6.80 -5.66 -4.54
C THR A 45 7.37 -5.41 -3.16
N ASP A 46 8.21 -6.32 -2.70
CA ASP A 46 8.78 -6.25 -1.36
C ASP A 46 10.16 -5.60 -1.36
N PHE A 47 10.20 -4.30 -1.04
CA PHE A 47 11.44 -3.55 -0.77
C PHE A 47 11.79 -3.44 0.71
N GLU A 48 10.99 -4.01 1.58
CA GLU A 48 11.31 -4.09 3.01
C GLU A 48 12.43 -5.11 3.27
N HIS A 49 12.33 -6.28 2.62
CA HIS A 49 13.23 -7.40 2.85
C HIS A 49 14.25 -7.62 1.72
N TYR A 50 14.03 -6.99 0.56
CA TYR A 50 14.90 -7.15 -0.62
C TYR A 50 15.50 -5.82 -1.07
N SER A 51 16.42 -5.90 -2.02
CA SER A 51 17.13 -4.72 -2.56
C SER A 51 16.17 -3.70 -3.16
N PHE A 52 16.38 -2.43 -2.87
CA PHE A 52 15.60 -1.33 -3.44
C PHE A 52 16.00 -1.11 -4.90
N ASP A 53 15.39 -1.85 -5.82
CA ASP A 53 15.66 -1.83 -7.27
C ASP A 53 14.53 -1.16 -8.05
N VAL A 54 14.55 0.16 -8.11
CA VAL A 54 13.57 0.94 -8.86
C VAL A 54 13.71 0.77 -10.38
N THR A 55 14.92 0.44 -10.86
CA THR A 55 15.15 0.16 -12.28
C THR A 55 14.48 -1.15 -12.67
N GLY A 56 14.68 -2.20 -11.88
CA GLY A 56 13.98 -3.47 -12.05
C GLY A 56 12.46 -3.28 -11.98
N LEU A 57 11.96 -2.55 -10.97
CA LEU A 57 10.53 -2.24 -10.86
C LEU A 57 10.00 -1.55 -12.13
N THR A 58 10.73 -0.58 -12.66
CA THR A 58 10.34 0.11 -13.91
C THR A 58 10.25 -0.86 -15.10
N ASN A 59 11.21 -1.77 -15.22
CA ASN A 59 11.22 -2.78 -16.28
C ASN A 59 10.05 -3.77 -16.10
N PHE A 60 9.81 -4.21 -14.88
CA PHE A 60 8.67 -5.06 -14.53
C PHE A 60 7.34 -4.41 -14.90
N MET A 61 7.12 -3.14 -14.51
CA MET A 61 5.90 -2.40 -14.85
C MET A 61 5.69 -2.25 -16.36
N ARG A 62 6.76 -2.04 -17.14
CA ARG A 62 6.68 -2.04 -18.60
C ARG A 62 6.32 -3.42 -19.15
N GLY A 63 6.91 -4.48 -18.61
CA GLY A 63 6.55 -5.85 -18.96
C GLY A 63 5.06 -6.14 -18.72
N LEU A 64 4.50 -5.69 -17.58
CA LEU A 64 3.06 -5.81 -17.33
C LEU A 64 2.20 -5.14 -18.39
N VAL A 65 2.61 -3.94 -18.85
CA VAL A 65 1.89 -3.23 -19.94
C VAL A 65 1.98 -3.99 -21.26
N ASP A 66 3.17 -4.42 -21.64
CA ASP A 66 3.43 -5.07 -22.94
C ASP A 66 2.87 -6.48 -23.00
N GLY A 67 2.72 -7.16 -21.84
CA GLY A 67 2.00 -8.44 -21.74
C GLY A 67 0.49 -8.31 -22.00
N GLY A 68 0.01 -7.07 -22.13
CA GLY A 68 -1.36 -6.73 -22.51
C GLY A 68 -2.35 -6.82 -21.36
N PRO A 69 -3.63 -6.51 -21.63
CA PRO A 69 -4.61 -6.33 -20.58
C PRO A 69 -4.80 -7.59 -19.73
N THR A 70 -5.12 -7.38 -18.45
CA THR A 70 -5.49 -8.45 -17.54
C THR A 70 -6.77 -9.17 -17.98
N ARG A 71 -7.11 -10.26 -17.30
CA ARG A 71 -8.38 -10.99 -17.56
C ARG A 71 -9.62 -10.13 -17.34
N SER A 72 -9.54 -9.15 -16.42
CA SER A 72 -10.60 -8.17 -16.16
C SER A 72 -10.60 -7.00 -17.16
N GLY A 73 -9.65 -6.98 -18.09
CA GLY A 73 -9.50 -5.93 -19.10
C GLY A 73 -8.87 -4.64 -18.59
N HIS A 74 -8.27 -4.62 -17.38
CA HIS A 74 -7.41 -3.53 -16.91
C HIS A 74 -6.07 -3.56 -17.65
N ARG A 75 -5.43 -2.40 -17.77
CA ARG A 75 -4.17 -2.27 -18.52
C ARG A 75 -3.04 -3.08 -17.90
N THR A 76 -2.96 -3.10 -16.57
CA THR A 76 -2.03 -3.92 -15.78
C THR A 76 -2.75 -4.48 -14.55
N PRO A 77 -2.22 -5.51 -13.89
CA PRO A 77 -2.57 -5.80 -12.51
C PRO A 77 -2.28 -4.59 -11.62
N THR A 78 -2.99 -4.46 -10.51
CA THR A 78 -2.60 -3.50 -9.46
C THR A 78 -1.26 -3.92 -8.86
N VAL A 79 -0.32 -3.00 -8.71
CA VAL A 79 0.96 -3.23 -8.04
C VAL A 79 1.08 -2.30 -6.85
N ILE A 80 1.36 -2.86 -5.67
CA ILE A 80 1.62 -2.15 -4.43
C ILE A 80 3.06 -2.41 -4.02
N SER A 81 3.78 -1.39 -3.56
CA SER A 81 5.17 -1.52 -3.15
C SER A 81 5.32 -1.28 -1.66
N THR A 82 6.08 -2.13 -0.95
CA THR A 82 6.65 -1.76 0.34
C THR A 82 7.81 -0.78 0.15
N LEU A 83 8.36 -0.25 1.22
CA LEU A 83 9.51 0.65 1.21
C LEU A 83 10.60 0.12 2.16
N PRO A 84 11.89 0.34 1.87
CA PRO A 84 12.96 -0.05 2.77
C PRO A 84 13.05 0.81 4.05
N SER A 85 12.44 1.99 4.07
CA SER A 85 12.35 2.84 5.24
C SER A 85 11.06 2.58 6.03
N ASN A 86 11.06 2.98 7.30
CA ASN A 86 9.93 2.79 8.19
C ASN A 86 9.07 4.05 8.35
N ALA A 87 7.82 3.86 8.76
CA ALA A 87 6.90 4.95 9.13
C ALA A 87 6.84 5.16 10.66
N ARG A 88 7.99 5.16 11.35
CA ARG A 88 8.04 5.25 12.83
C ARG A 88 7.88 6.68 13.34
N THR A 89 8.54 7.63 12.67
CA THR A 89 8.54 9.05 13.05
C THR A 89 8.39 9.96 11.84
N VAL A 90 7.91 11.18 12.07
CA VAL A 90 7.80 12.22 11.02
C VAL A 90 9.14 12.49 10.34
N SER A 91 10.22 12.59 11.13
CA SER A 91 11.57 12.84 10.60
C SER A 91 12.08 11.71 9.73
N GLU A 92 11.79 10.46 10.09
CA GLU A 92 12.17 9.29 9.30
C GLU A 92 11.42 9.28 7.94
N VAL A 93 10.12 9.53 7.95
CA VAL A 93 9.32 9.63 6.73
C VAL A 93 9.83 10.74 5.83
N HIS A 94 10.04 11.95 6.35
CA HIS A 94 10.52 13.08 5.55
C HIS A 94 11.92 12.83 4.97
N ALA A 95 12.84 12.26 5.76
CA ALA A 95 14.19 11.92 5.28
C ALA A 95 14.18 10.90 4.14
N ASN A 96 13.18 10.03 4.09
CA ASN A 96 13.05 8.94 3.13
C ASN A 96 11.94 9.16 2.08
N ALA A 97 11.26 10.30 2.07
CA ALA A 97 10.18 10.60 1.10
C ALA A 97 10.62 10.50 -0.38
N TRP A 98 11.92 10.52 -0.66
CA TRP A 98 12.47 10.29 -1.99
C TRP A 98 12.15 8.86 -2.50
N GLN A 99 12.09 7.84 -1.61
CA GLN A 99 11.71 6.47 -1.96
C GLN A 99 10.25 6.42 -2.45
N ILE A 100 9.35 7.10 -1.74
CA ILE A 100 7.94 7.25 -2.14
C ILE A 100 7.85 7.81 -3.56
N ARG A 101 8.58 8.91 -3.83
CA ARG A 101 8.58 9.52 -5.15
C ARG A 101 9.09 8.58 -6.23
N GLN A 102 10.13 7.81 -5.96
CA GLN A 102 10.71 6.88 -6.94
C GLN A 102 9.77 5.72 -7.27
N VAL A 103 9.17 5.05 -6.28
CA VAL A 103 8.26 3.94 -6.56
C VAL A 103 6.97 4.41 -7.24
N LEU A 104 6.41 5.54 -6.84
CA LEU A 104 5.26 6.12 -7.52
C LEU A 104 5.58 6.56 -8.96
N SER A 105 6.82 7.03 -9.21
CA SER A 105 7.28 7.38 -10.56
C SER A 105 7.56 6.15 -11.44
N ALA A 106 7.74 4.96 -10.87
CA ALA A 106 7.79 3.71 -11.60
C ALA A 106 6.40 3.22 -12.07
N GLY A 107 5.31 3.80 -11.55
CA GLY A 107 3.95 3.53 -12.01
C GLY A 107 3.15 2.56 -11.13
N VAL A 108 3.61 2.27 -9.90
CA VAL A 108 2.82 1.45 -8.96
C VAL A 108 1.50 2.13 -8.59
N HIS A 109 0.54 1.34 -8.14
CA HIS A 109 -0.82 1.77 -7.81
C HIS A 109 -1.04 1.99 -6.31
N GLY A 110 -0.02 1.76 -5.50
CA GLY A 110 -0.11 1.96 -4.06
C GLY A 110 1.20 1.72 -3.34
N ILE A 111 1.21 2.07 -2.06
CA ILE A 111 2.32 1.84 -1.15
C ILE A 111 1.78 1.20 0.13
N LEU A 112 2.45 0.14 0.59
CA LEU A 112 2.29 -0.46 1.90
C LEU A 112 3.50 -0.05 2.75
N HIS A 113 3.36 1.00 3.57
CA HIS A 113 4.47 1.54 4.34
C HIS A 113 4.66 0.77 5.64
N THR A 114 5.90 0.38 5.90
CA THR A 114 6.28 -0.56 6.95
C THR A 114 6.39 0.09 8.32
N HIS A 115 6.21 -0.69 9.39
CA HIS A 115 6.48 -0.35 10.78
C HIS A 115 5.87 0.97 11.28
N ALA A 116 4.66 1.30 10.85
CA ALA A 116 3.96 2.50 11.34
C ALA A 116 3.70 2.43 12.84
N ARG A 117 3.96 3.53 13.57
CA ARG A 117 3.83 3.57 15.03
C ARG A 117 3.04 4.75 15.57
N GLN A 118 2.98 5.85 14.82
CA GLN A 118 2.40 7.11 15.26
C GLN A 118 1.60 7.77 14.14
N ALA A 119 0.44 8.33 14.48
CA ALA A 119 -0.44 8.99 13.51
C ALA A 119 0.23 10.17 12.77
N ASP A 120 1.10 10.92 13.44
CA ASP A 120 1.83 12.04 12.81
C ASP A 120 2.80 11.57 11.71
N ALA A 121 3.48 10.43 11.92
CA ALA A 121 4.34 9.82 10.90
C ALA A 121 3.50 9.33 9.72
N VAL A 122 2.34 8.74 10.00
CA VAL A 122 1.40 8.26 8.97
C VAL A 122 0.82 9.43 8.17
N ARG A 123 0.49 10.54 8.83
CA ARG A 123 0.10 11.78 8.15
C ARG A 123 1.19 12.27 7.20
N ALA A 124 2.44 12.33 7.67
CA ALA A 124 3.59 12.72 6.82
C ALA A 124 3.78 11.78 5.62
N PHE A 125 3.51 10.48 5.78
CA PHE A 125 3.51 9.51 4.69
C PHE A 125 2.43 9.82 3.65
N VAL A 126 1.18 10.03 4.07
CA VAL A 126 0.08 10.37 3.15
C VAL A 126 0.39 11.67 2.41
N GLU A 127 0.86 12.72 3.11
CA GLU A 127 1.26 14.00 2.52
C GLU A 127 2.39 13.84 1.49
N SER A 128 3.35 12.94 1.75
CA SER A 128 4.46 12.65 0.84
C SER A 128 4.02 11.95 -0.45
N CYS A 129 2.87 11.30 -0.46
CA CYS A 129 2.29 10.65 -1.66
C CYS A 129 1.49 11.61 -2.54
N ARG A 130 1.14 12.80 -2.06
CA ARG A 130 0.18 13.73 -2.68
C ARG A 130 0.84 14.94 -3.30
N TYR A 131 0.21 15.47 -4.35
CA TYR A 131 0.63 16.74 -4.94
C TYR A 131 0.05 17.95 -4.15
N PRO A 132 0.76 19.11 -4.10
CA PRO A 132 0.34 20.27 -3.32
C PRO A 132 -1.06 20.81 -3.65
N PHE A 133 -1.50 20.68 -4.90
CA PHE A 133 -2.82 21.17 -5.34
C PHE A 133 -3.99 20.24 -4.95
N GLN A 134 -3.72 19.05 -4.40
CA GLN A 134 -4.73 18.11 -3.92
C GLN A 134 -5.17 18.52 -2.52
N THR A 135 -6.29 19.22 -2.41
CA THR A 135 -6.72 19.92 -1.19
C THR A 135 -7.69 19.14 -0.30
N LEU A 136 -8.19 17.97 -0.75
CA LEU A 136 -9.07 17.14 0.08
C LEU A 136 -8.36 16.73 1.38
N GLY A 137 -9.01 16.94 2.52
CA GLY A 137 -8.45 16.64 3.85
C GLY A 137 -7.47 17.66 4.40
N VAL A 138 -7.01 18.65 3.60
CA VAL A 138 -6.12 19.71 4.09
C VAL A 138 -6.84 20.58 5.14
N GLY A 139 -6.19 20.77 6.29
CA GLY A 139 -6.79 21.43 7.47
C GLY A 139 -7.80 20.55 8.23
N LYS A 140 -8.00 19.28 7.79
CA LYS A 140 -8.88 18.30 8.42
C LYS A 140 -8.14 16.97 8.61
N GLY A 141 -7.03 17.02 9.34
CA GLY A 141 -6.16 15.86 9.60
C GLY A 141 -4.96 15.74 8.66
N LEU A 142 -4.90 16.49 7.55
CA LEU A 142 -3.76 16.52 6.63
C LEU A 142 -3.23 17.96 6.45
N GLY A 143 -1.94 18.07 6.14
CA GLY A 143 -1.30 19.24 5.58
C GLY A 143 -1.25 19.20 4.05
N GLU A 144 -0.46 20.10 3.47
CA GLU A 144 -0.24 20.18 2.02
C GLU A 144 0.57 18.99 1.51
N GLY A 145 0.24 18.51 0.31
CA GLY A 145 0.99 17.44 -0.35
C GLY A 145 2.44 17.82 -0.64
N GLN A 146 3.34 16.85 -0.55
CA GLN A 146 4.81 17.04 -0.65
C GLN A 146 5.41 16.50 -1.96
N ARG A 147 4.59 15.97 -2.85
CA ARG A 147 5.05 15.42 -4.12
C ARG A 147 5.33 16.53 -5.13
N GLY A 148 6.56 16.57 -5.66
CA GLY A 148 6.95 17.56 -6.66
C GLY A 148 6.58 17.15 -8.10
N ALA A 149 6.65 18.11 -9.03
CA ALA A 149 6.52 17.88 -10.47
C ALA A 149 7.76 17.15 -11.03
N GLY A 150 7.62 16.53 -12.22
CA GLY A 150 8.72 15.94 -12.99
C GLY A 150 8.72 14.41 -13.05
N GLY A 151 8.05 13.72 -12.13
CA GLY A 151 7.99 12.26 -12.07
C GLY A 151 6.72 11.61 -12.65
N GLN A 152 5.88 12.35 -13.39
CA GLN A 152 4.57 11.88 -13.86
C GLN A 152 4.56 11.24 -15.26
N GLY A 153 5.62 11.33 -16.03
CA GLY A 153 5.67 10.84 -17.42
C GLY A 153 5.48 9.32 -17.51
N LEU A 154 6.41 8.57 -16.93
CA LEU A 154 6.35 7.11 -16.97
C LEU A 154 5.09 6.54 -16.30
N PRO A 155 4.68 6.92 -15.08
CA PRO A 155 3.48 6.35 -14.49
C PRO A 155 2.21 6.67 -15.29
N SER A 156 2.13 7.80 -16.00
CA SER A 156 1.00 8.06 -16.91
C SER A 156 1.00 7.10 -18.10
N GLU A 157 2.17 6.76 -18.66
CA GLU A 157 2.30 5.73 -19.71
C GLU A 157 1.85 4.35 -19.19
N ILE A 158 2.32 3.97 -17.99
CA ILE A 158 1.93 2.70 -17.35
C ILE A 158 0.41 2.65 -17.13
N TRP A 159 -0.18 3.72 -16.59
CA TRP A 159 -1.63 3.79 -16.33
C TRP A 159 -2.46 4.00 -17.60
N GLY A 160 -1.82 4.35 -18.73
CA GLY A 160 -2.47 4.55 -20.03
C GLY A 160 -3.33 5.80 -20.10
N ILE A 161 -2.93 6.87 -19.42
CA ILE A 161 -3.62 8.16 -19.38
C ILE A 161 -2.63 9.31 -19.64
N ASP A 162 -3.17 10.50 -19.93
CA ASP A 162 -2.35 11.70 -20.07
C ASP A 162 -1.72 12.12 -18.72
N SER A 163 -0.53 12.71 -18.74
CA SER A 163 0.17 13.16 -17.54
C SER A 163 -0.61 14.20 -16.72
N ARG A 164 -1.45 15.01 -17.37
CA ARG A 164 -2.32 15.98 -16.69
C ARG A 164 -3.48 15.29 -15.95
N ASP A 165 -3.95 14.17 -16.47
CA ASP A 165 -4.98 13.38 -15.81
C ASP A 165 -4.38 12.51 -14.71
N TYR A 166 -3.16 11.97 -14.94
CA TYR A 166 -2.43 11.23 -13.91
C TYR A 166 -2.31 12.03 -12.61
N VAL A 167 -1.83 13.27 -12.66
CA VAL A 167 -1.64 14.07 -11.44
C VAL A 167 -2.95 14.37 -10.68
N LYS A 168 -4.10 14.34 -11.37
CA LYS A 168 -5.41 14.51 -10.73
C LYS A 168 -5.86 13.27 -9.97
N VAL A 169 -5.64 12.08 -10.56
CA VAL A 169 -6.11 10.80 -10.01
C VAL A 169 -5.05 10.06 -9.21
N ALA A 170 -3.77 10.45 -9.29
CA ALA A 170 -2.71 9.95 -8.43
C ALA A 170 -2.80 10.56 -7.02
N ASP A 171 -3.94 10.34 -6.37
CA ASP A 171 -4.33 10.77 -5.04
C ASP A 171 -4.96 9.59 -4.29
N PRO A 172 -4.82 9.52 -2.95
CA PRO A 172 -5.31 8.39 -2.19
C PRO A 172 -6.83 8.20 -2.24
N TRP A 173 -7.27 7.00 -2.59
CA TRP A 173 -8.63 6.52 -2.34
C TRP A 173 -8.68 5.88 -0.93
N PRO A 174 -9.74 6.04 -0.11
CA PRO A 174 -11.03 6.66 -0.45
C PRO A 174 -11.11 8.17 -0.15
N LEU A 175 -10.06 8.83 0.34
CA LEU A 175 -10.04 10.27 0.62
C LEU A 175 -10.50 11.08 -0.61
N ASN A 176 -9.93 10.76 -1.76
CA ASN A 176 -10.39 11.26 -3.04
C ASN A 176 -11.22 10.16 -3.73
N PRO A 177 -12.53 10.36 -3.92
CA PRO A 177 -13.37 9.36 -4.61
C PRO A 177 -12.93 9.06 -6.05
N ASP A 178 -12.23 9.97 -6.70
CA ASP A 178 -11.64 9.78 -8.03
C ASP A 178 -10.16 9.32 -7.98
N GLY A 179 -9.61 9.17 -6.78
CA GLY A 179 -8.24 8.73 -6.56
C GLY A 179 -8.02 7.27 -7.01
N GLU A 180 -6.81 6.98 -7.45
CA GLU A 180 -6.41 5.66 -7.95
C GLU A 180 -5.21 5.07 -7.18
N LEU A 181 -4.75 5.76 -6.09
CA LEU A 181 -3.73 5.23 -5.21
C LEU A 181 -4.34 4.53 -3.99
N LEU A 182 -3.80 3.36 -3.65
CA LEU A 182 -4.07 2.65 -2.40
C LEU A 182 -2.89 2.84 -1.45
N LEU A 183 -3.12 3.48 -0.31
CA LEU A 183 -2.12 3.63 0.74
C LEU A 183 -2.47 2.73 1.91
N GLY A 184 -1.51 1.92 2.32
CA GLY A 184 -1.61 1.00 3.43
C GLY A 184 -0.43 1.09 4.39
N LEU A 185 -0.58 0.45 5.54
CA LEU A 185 0.41 0.42 6.61
C LEU A 185 0.61 -1.00 7.11
N LYS A 186 1.85 -1.35 7.48
CA LYS A 186 2.13 -2.50 8.34
C LYS A 186 2.08 -2.07 9.80
N LEU A 187 1.17 -2.68 10.57
CA LEU A 187 0.96 -2.45 11.99
C LEU A 187 1.42 -3.68 12.76
N GLU A 188 2.67 -3.68 13.21
CA GLU A 188 3.38 -4.88 13.65
C GLU A 188 4.29 -4.63 14.85
N SER A 189 3.86 -3.78 15.79
CA SER A 189 4.58 -3.54 17.03
C SER A 189 3.64 -3.21 18.19
N ARG A 190 4.10 -3.43 19.43
CA ARG A 190 3.35 -3.02 20.65
C ARG A 190 2.98 -1.53 20.66
N GLU A 191 3.85 -0.69 20.13
CA GLU A 191 3.58 0.75 20.02
C GLU A 191 2.41 1.06 19.09
N CYS A 192 2.37 0.41 17.92
CA CYS A 192 1.27 0.65 16.99
C CYS A 192 -0.06 0.13 17.54
N VAL A 193 -0.07 -0.98 18.30
CA VAL A 193 -1.29 -1.48 18.96
C VAL A 193 -1.86 -0.44 19.92
N ALA A 194 -1.00 0.19 20.72
CA ALA A 194 -1.42 1.25 21.65
C ALA A 194 -1.98 2.51 20.96
N ASN A 195 -1.60 2.73 19.69
CA ASN A 195 -1.98 3.89 18.89
C ASN A 195 -2.90 3.53 17.71
N ALA A 196 -3.38 2.30 17.61
CA ALA A 196 -4.02 1.75 16.42
C ALA A 196 -5.18 2.59 15.90
N ASP A 197 -6.06 3.06 16.78
CA ASP A 197 -7.20 3.89 16.42
C ASP A 197 -6.79 5.25 15.86
N HIS A 198 -5.83 5.94 16.51
CA HIS A 198 -5.28 7.21 16.01
C HIS A 198 -4.57 7.06 14.66
N ILE A 199 -3.85 5.96 14.47
CA ILE A 199 -3.18 5.63 13.20
C ILE A 199 -4.23 5.40 12.12
N ALA A 200 -5.21 4.53 12.39
CA ALA A 200 -6.25 4.15 11.43
C ALA A 200 -7.16 5.32 11.04
N SER A 201 -7.36 6.30 11.95
CA SER A 201 -8.16 7.50 11.67
C SER A 201 -7.47 8.52 10.75
N THR A 202 -6.21 8.30 10.33
CA THR A 202 -5.51 9.21 9.43
C THR A 202 -6.16 9.22 8.04
N PRO A 203 -6.61 10.39 7.53
CA PRO A 203 -7.26 10.44 6.22
C PRO A 203 -6.32 10.02 5.09
N GLY A 204 -6.84 9.29 4.11
CA GLY A 204 -6.08 8.85 2.92
C GLY A 204 -5.51 7.45 3.02
N LEU A 205 -5.69 6.76 4.14
CA LEU A 205 -5.43 5.33 4.24
C LEU A 205 -6.60 4.53 3.66
N ALA A 206 -6.28 3.41 3.03
CA ALA A 206 -7.26 2.45 2.52
C ALA A 206 -7.24 1.14 3.30
N PHE A 207 -6.07 0.69 3.75
CA PHE A 207 -5.91 -0.62 4.38
C PHE A 207 -4.77 -0.64 5.39
N ALA A 208 -4.77 -1.68 6.24
CA ALA A 208 -3.63 -1.99 7.08
C ALA A 208 -3.38 -3.50 7.12
N GLU A 209 -2.11 -3.88 7.19
CA GLU A 209 -1.62 -5.25 7.37
C GLU A 209 -1.17 -5.46 8.81
N TRP A 210 -1.47 -6.63 9.34
CA TRP A 210 -0.90 -7.12 10.58
C TRP A 210 0.17 -8.18 10.27
N GLY A 211 1.45 -7.84 10.50
CA GLY A 211 2.59 -8.73 10.27
C GLY A 211 2.89 -9.58 11.50
N PRO A 212 2.61 -10.91 11.49
CA PRO A 212 2.80 -11.76 12.67
C PRO A 212 4.27 -11.87 13.11
N GLY A 213 5.22 -11.85 12.16
CA GLY A 213 6.64 -11.97 12.45
C GLY A 213 7.18 -10.82 13.29
N ASP A 214 7.06 -9.60 12.79
CA ASP A 214 7.54 -8.40 13.46
C ASP A 214 6.74 -8.12 14.74
N MET A 215 5.43 -8.39 14.74
CA MET A 215 4.62 -8.31 15.95
C MET A 215 5.17 -9.24 17.02
N ALA A 216 5.46 -10.51 16.68
CA ALA A 216 6.01 -11.48 17.61
C ALA A 216 7.37 -11.02 18.16
N MET A 217 8.28 -10.53 17.31
CA MET A 217 9.56 -9.96 17.74
C MET A 217 9.36 -8.76 18.68
N SER A 218 8.39 -7.89 18.41
CA SER A 218 8.05 -6.77 19.26
C SER A 218 7.55 -7.20 20.64
N TYR A 219 6.93 -8.38 20.76
CA TYR A 219 6.49 -8.99 22.02
C TYR A 219 7.57 -9.83 22.72
N GLY A 220 8.75 -9.95 22.11
CA GLY A 220 9.90 -10.65 22.72
C GLY A 220 10.04 -12.11 22.28
N TYR A 221 9.27 -12.56 21.30
CA TYR A 221 9.48 -13.86 20.65
C TYR A 221 10.64 -13.74 19.66
N GLY A 222 11.85 -13.75 20.19
CA GLY A 222 13.09 -13.72 19.40
C GLY A 222 13.39 -15.08 18.77
N ASP A 223 14.51 -15.17 18.05
CA ASP A 223 15.12 -16.40 17.51
C ASP A 223 14.28 -17.21 16.51
N GLY A 224 13.26 -16.60 15.90
CA GLY A 224 12.41 -17.26 14.93
C GLY A 224 11.39 -18.26 15.49
N HIS A 225 11.25 -18.35 16.81
CA HIS A 225 10.27 -19.22 17.48
C HIS A 225 8.91 -18.56 17.68
N TYR A 226 8.37 -17.94 16.63
CA TYR A 226 6.99 -17.49 16.63
C TYR A 226 6.16 -18.41 15.72
N PRO A 227 4.89 -18.65 16.04
CA PRO A 227 4.04 -19.42 15.14
C PRO A 227 3.81 -18.62 13.84
N PRO A 228 4.10 -19.22 12.66
CA PRO A 228 3.88 -18.54 11.39
C PRO A 228 2.39 -18.37 11.05
N ASN A 229 1.54 -19.18 11.67
CA ASN A 229 0.11 -19.23 11.43
C ASN A 229 -0.67 -19.35 12.73
N PRO A 230 -1.97 -18.98 12.74
CA PRO A 230 -2.85 -19.21 13.88
C PRO A 230 -2.93 -20.70 14.28
N PRO A 231 -3.20 -21.01 15.58
CA PRO A 231 -3.47 -20.05 16.64
C PRO A 231 -2.20 -19.41 17.19
N TYR A 232 -2.25 -18.09 17.38
CA TYR A 232 -1.17 -17.33 18.01
C TYR A 232 -1.28 -17.34 19.53
N PRO A 233 -0.19 -17.04 20.28
CA PRO A 233 -0.29 -16.73 21.71
C PRO A 233 -1.32 -15.63 21.98
N ASP A 234 -2.00 -15.69 23.11
CA ASP A 234 -3.12 -14.80 23.48
C ASP A 234 -2.77 -13.30 23.31
N GLU A 235 -1.54 -12.92 23.63
CA GLU A 235 -1.13 -11.51 23.50
C GLU A 235 -1.00 -11.07 22.03
N LEU A 236 -0.61 -11.96 21.11
CA LEU A 236 -0.55 -11.68 19.67
C LEU A 236 -1.94 -11.69 19.07
N GLU A 237 -2.83 -12.61 19.51
CA GLU A 237 -4.23 -12.61 19.11
C GLU A 237 -4.94 -11.34 19.55
N ASN A 238 -4.71 -10.89 20.79
CA ASN A 238 -5.27 -9.63 21.29
C ASN A 238 -4.76 -8.42 20.48
N ALA A 239 -3.46 -8.40 20.11
CA ALA A 239 -2.89 -7.37 19.26
C ALA A 239 -3.53 -7.36 17.88
N ARG A 240 -3.69 -8.53 17.25
CA ARG A 240 -4.34 -8.70 15.95
C ARG A 240 -5.78 -8.19 15.98
N HIS A 241 -6.56 -8.60 16.96
CA HIS A 241 -7.95 -8.17 17.12
C HIS A 241 -8.06 -6.66 17.38
N ALA A 242 -7.13 -6.08 18.16
CA ALA A 242 -7.12 -4.64 18.41
C ALA A 242 -6.86 -3.84 17.13
N ILE A 243 -5.91 -4.29 16.28
CA ILE A 243 -5.63 -3.65 15.00
C ILE A 243 -6.80 -3.82 14.03
N LYS A 244 -7.35 -5.06 13.92
CA LYS A 244 -8.53 -5.28 13.08
C LYS A 244 -9.69 -4.38 13.50
N LYS A 245 -9.97 -4.32 14.80
CA LYS A 245 -11.02 -3.44 15.32
C LYS A 245 -10.77 -1.98 14.97
N ALA A 246 -9.54 -1.48 15.09
CA ALA A 246 -9.20 -0.10 14.71
C ALA A 246 -9.42 0.13 13.21
N CYS A 247 -9.11 -0.87 12.35
CA CYS A 247 -9.43 -0.80 10.92
C CYS A 247 -10.94 -0.72 10.69
N ASP A 248 -11.73 -1.62 11.30
CA ASP A 248 -13.18 -1.66 11.15
C ASP A 248 -13.85 -0.35 11.61
N ASP A 249 -13.43 0.17 12.78
CA ASP A 249 -13.99 1.40 13.35
C ASP A 249 -13.70 2.64 12.48
N ASN A 250 -12.60 2.62 11.70
CA ASN A 250 -12.17 3.72 10.84
C ASN A 250 -12.38 3.47 9.34
N GLY A 251 -13.02 2.37 8.97
CA GLY A 251 -13.35 2.05 7.58
C GLY A 251 -12.16 1.65 6.72
N LEU A 252 -11.08 1.13 7.32
CA LEU A 252 -9.95 0.56 6.62
C LEU A 252 -10.18 -0.93 6.34
N PHE A 253 -9.72 -1.40 5.19
CA PHE A 253 -9.64 -2.82 4.91
C PHE A 253 -8.48 -3.45 5.68
N PHE A 254 -8.71 -4.67 6.18
CA PHE A 254 -7.70 -5.42 6.92
C PHE A 254 -7.05 -6.48 6.01
N LEU A 255 -5.72 -6.42 5.87
CA LEU A 255 -4.94 -7.41 5.14
C LEU A 255 -4.40 -8.45 6.13
N GLY A 256 -4.80 -9.70 5.93
CA GLY A 256 -4.39 -10.83 6.76
C GLY A 256 -4.16 -12.08 5.92
N SER A 257 -3.87 -13.21 6.58
CA SER A 257 -3.74 -14.51 5.89
C SER A 257 -5.06 -14.93 5.26
N TRP A 258 -5.02 -15.42 4.02
CA TRP A 258 -6.19 -15.85 3.27
C TRP A 258 -6.91 -17.07 3.88
N ASP A 259 -6.21 -17.87 4.68
CA ASP A 259 -6.74 -19.04 5.38
C ASP A 259 -7.25 -18.73 6.80
N ASP A 260 -7.13 -17.48 7.24
CA ASP A 260 -7.58 -17.04 8.56
C ASP A 260 -9.08 -16.77 8.60
N LYS A 261 -9.84 -17.84 8.79
CA LYS A 261 -11.31 -17.78 8.87
C LYS A 261 -11.84 -16.96 10.06
N SER A 262 -11.02 -16.63 11.05
CA SER A 262 -11.44 -15.83 12.21
C SER A 262 -11.58 -14.34 11.87
N LEU A 263 -11.11 -13.93 10.71
CA LEU A 263 -11.14 -12.55 10.22
C LEU A 263 -12.26 -12.28 9.20
N SER A 264 -12.99 -13.31 8.81
CA SER A 264 -14.12 -13.24 7.86
C SER A 264 -15.43 -12.79 8.53
#